data_a9ad2d563a2c0206084588b8a2dcb3a6
#
_entry.id   a9ad2d563a2c0206084588b8a2dcb3a6
#
_cell.length_a   1.000
_cell.length_b   1.000
_cell.length_c   1.000
_cell.angle_alpha   90.00
_cell.angle_beta   90.00
_cell.angle_gamma   90.00
#
_symmetry.space_group_name_H-M   'P 1'
#
loop_
_entity.id
_entity.type
_entity.pdbx_description
1 polymer ?
#
loop_
_entity_poly.entity_id
_entity_poly.type
_entity_poly.pdbx_seq_one_letter_code
_entity_poly.pdbx_strand_id
1 'polypeptide(L)'
;MVCLALSVTGAKADTSSMVAVGDSMMVLSDIISKGLPVLYIQTVDGEEPTCDYVSAPAGCMGKTIANATKVPGRMIIYQHIGEIDSVLYDSGDYEKDVSGMTIKIRGNSSAYGTKKPYKIKLQKKKDLLFRGDEATYKDKDWLLLKYDYLLAMAGFKVNAMLDFPWTPNLHFVSVILNGKYKGLYMLCESVKRNPDCRINVDKNSGYIFECDPYWWNEEVYVNSITAPSYNFTFKYPESDEILPEQLEYIQTVVTDYENSLNGPDYTDKIDVVSFAAWCLGHDIEGTQDSGGANRYYSKYDDTDTSKIQMVLLWDFDMAERAVAAWSNSHIKHFQSLFDNENRTFVDEYVGLWRKMKKTFFSTVSQFLNSWCSSSEGRALDASLELEGIAGGYTPTGVDEHLTDRIFWYNSRYRWLNRRIDALNPIGDTDIDGVVNISDVTYLVDVLLGGARAYRYADDVDGDGSIGIQDLTTLIDMLLNS
;
A
#
# COMPACT_ATOMS: atom_id res chain seq x y z
N MET A 1 -18.00 -3.73 -5.38
CA MET A 1 -19.10 -3.13 -4.60
C MET A 1 -20.06 -4.26 -4.25
N VAL A 2 -19.89 -4.90 -3.10
CA VAL A 2 -20.80 -5.94 -2.60
C VAL A 2 -21.65 -5.26 -1.55
N CYS A 3 -22.91 -4.97 -1.89
CA CYS A 3 -23.91 -4.66 -0.88
C CYS A 3 -24.02 -5.88 0.04
N LEU A 4 -23.57 -5.74 1.28
CA LEU A 4 -23.78 -6.74 2.32
C LEU A 4 -25.27 -6.83 2.63
N ALA A 5 -25.96 -7.75 1.96
CA ALA A 5 -27.22 -8.30 2.45
C ALA A 5 -26.87 -9.37 3.49
N LEU A 6 -26.38 -8.95 4.66
CA LEU A 6 -26.27 -9.83 5.80
C LEU A 6 -27.67 -10.11 6.34
N SER A 7 -28.13 -11.34 6.23
CA SER A 7 -29.20 -11.87 7.07
C SER A 7 -28.67 -12.05 8.50
N VAL A 8 -28.39 -10.91 9.17
CA VAL A 8 -28.00 -10.92 10.57
C VAL A 8 -29.27 -10.93 11.40
N THR A 9 -29.62 -12.08 11.93
CA THR A 9 -30.53 -12.18 13.10
C THR A 9 -29.75 -11.76 14.35
N GLY A 10 -29.31 -10.50 14.39
CA GLY A 10 -28.60 -9.94 15.54
C GLY A 10 -29.54 -9.71 16.69
N ALA A 11 -29.23 -10.22 17.87
CA ALA A 11 -29.88 -9.76 19.09
C ALA A 11 -29.62 -8.26 19.26
N LYS A 12 -30.63 -7.50 19.69
CA LYS A 12 -30.49 -6.07 20.00
C LYS A 12 -29.36 -5.91 21.01
N ALA A 13 -28.33 -5.12 20.65
CA ALA A 13 -27.20 -4.86 21.53
C ALA A 13 -27.62 -3.93 22.70
N ASP A 14 -27.02 -4.12 23.86
CA ASP A 14 -27.06 -3.10 24.91
C ASP A 14 -26.03 -2.02 24.59
N THR A 15 -26.49 -0.89 24.13
CA THR A 15 -25.68 0.26 23.71
C THR A 15 -25.92 1.51 24.57
N SER A 16 -26.41 1.30 25.80
CA SER A 16 -26.70 2.37 26.78
C SER A 16 -25.42 2.93 27.47
N SER A 17 -24.25 2.32 27.26
CA SER A 17 -23.00 2.72 27.89
C SER A 17 -22.62 4.15 27.52
N MET A 18 -22.04 4.88 28.48
CA MET A 18 -21.49 6.22 28.26
C MET A 18 -20.03 6.14 27.78
N VAL A 19 -19.69 6.93 26.79
CA VAL A 19 -18.37 7.01 26.16
C VAL A 19 -17.87 8.44 26.25
N ALA A 20 -16.63 8.63 26.68
CA ALA A 20 -15.96 9.93 26.69
C ALA A 20 -15.52 10.28 25.26
N VAL A 21 -15.98 11.41 24.72
CA VAL A 21 -15.63 11.98 23.42
C VAL A 21 -15.06 13.38 23.66
N GLY A 22 -13.74 13.50 23.70
CA GLY A 22 -13.09 14.71 24.21
C GLY A 22 -13.51 15.01 25.66
N ASP A 23 -13.96 16.23 25.90
CA ASP A 23 -14.48 16.69 27.21
C ASP A 23 -15.97 16.36 27.42
N SER A 24 -16.63 15.72 26.45
CA SER A 24 -18.06 15.38 26.47
C SER A 24 -18.30 13.91 26.76
N MET A 25 -19.51 13.59 27.24
CA MET A 25 -20.00 12.21 27.38
C MET A 25 -21.14 11.97 26.41
N MET A 26 -21.06 10.88 25.64
CA MET A 26 -22.10 10.47 24.69
C MET A 26 -22.56 9.05 24.98
N VAL A 27 -23.80 8.72 24.62
CA VAL A 27 -24.28 7.34 24.68
C VAL A 27 -23.69 6.56 23.49
N LEU A 28 -23.30 5.31 23.70
CA LEU A 28 -22.72 4.46 22.67
C LEU A 28 -23.64 4.35 21.43
N SER A 29 -24.96 4.26 21.61
CA SER A 29 -25.93 4.23 20.51
C SER A 29 -25.85 5.47 19.61
N ASP A 30 -25.56 6.66 20.16
CA ASP A 30 -25.44 7.88 19.36
C ASP A 30 -24.19 7.84 18.45
N ILE A 31 -23.11 7.21 18.92
CA ILE A 31 -21.89 6.99 18.13
C ILE A 31 -22.17 5.97 17.02
N ILE A 32 -22.83 4.85 17.35
CA ILE A 32 -23.17 3.79 16.39
C ILE A 32 -24.13 4.32 15.31
N SER A 33 -25.06 5.20 15.66
CA SER A 33 -26.06 5.79 14.76
C SER A 33 -25.44 6.65 13.64
N LYS A 34 -24.16 7.07 13.76
CA LYS A 34 -23.43 7.74 12.68
C LYS A 34 -23.17 6.84 11.46
N GLY A 35 -23.32 5.52 11.63
CA GLY A 35 -23.39 4.53 10.54
C GLY A 35 -22.09 3.78 10.25
N LEU A 36 -20.93 4.23 10.72
CA LEU A 36 -19.70 3.43 10.64
C LEU A 36 -19.73 2.29 11.66
N PRO A 37 -19.07 1.14 11.37
CA PRO A 37 -18.82 0.14 12.39
C PRO A 37 -18.05 0.74 13.57
N VAL A 38 -18.45 0.38 14.79
CA VAL A 38 -17.79 0.83 16.02
C VAL A 38 -17.02 -0.33 16.63
N LEU A 39 -15.70 -0.21 16.68
CA LEU A 39 -14.84 -1.14 17.41
C LEU A 39 -14.75 -0.71 18.86
N TYR A 40 -15.46 -1.41 19.72
CA TYR A 40 -15.42 -1.21 21.16
C TYR A 40 -14.43 -2.19 21.78
N ILE A 41 -13.29 -1.67 22.24
CA ILE A 41 -12.19 -2.46 22.80
C ILE A 41 -12.11 -2.19 24.29
N GLN A 42 -12.15 -3.27 25.07
CA GLN A 42 -11.94 -3.24 26.50
C GLN A 42 -10.76 -4.12 26.85
N THR A 43 -9.70 -3.54 27.35
CA THR A 43 -8.52 -4.25 27.77
C THR A 43 -8.69 -4.79 29.19
N VAL A 44 -7.94 -5.82 29.52
CA VAL A 44 -7.87 -6.36 30.88
C VAL A 44 -7.41 -5.25 31.82
N ASP A 45 -8.07 -5.10 32.95
CA ASP A 45 -7.80 -4.08 33.98
C ASP A 45 -7.84 -2.62 33.50
N GLY A 46 -8.34 -2.38 32.27
CA GLY A 46 -8.43 -1.03 31.67
C GLY A 46 -7.06 -0.46 31.27
N GLU A 47 -6.02 -1.28 31.13
CA GLU A 47 -4.71 -0.85 30.71
C GLU A 47 -4.71 -0.29 29.28
N GLU A 48 -4.04 0.83 29.03
CA GLU A 48 -3.83 1.35 27.69
C GLU A 48 -2.48 0.89 27.15
N PRO A 49 -2.38 0.58 25.82
CA PRO A 49 -1.07 0.26 25.21
C PRO A 49 -0.11 1.44 25.33
N THR A 50 1.13 1.14 25.68
CA THR A 50 2.22 2.11 25.79
C THR A 50 3.40 1.74 24.90
N CYS A 51 4.30 2.69 24.67
CA CYS A 51 5.58 2.47 24.00
C CYS A 51 6.59 3.51 24.46
N ASP A 52 7.85 3.19 24.29
CA ASP A 52 8.95 4.14 24.40
C ASP A 52 9.24 4.77 23.03
N TYR A 53 9.96 5.91 23.05
CA TYR A 53 10.45 6.57 21.84
C TYR A 53 11.96 6.59 21.87
N VAL A 54 12.57 5.98 20.84
CA VAL A 54 14.02 5.86 20.72
C VAL A 54 14.52 6.58 19.48
N SER A 55 15.65 7.29 19.64
CA SER A 55 16.34 7.96 18.53
C SER A 55 17.40 7.03 17.96
N ALA A 56 17.67 7.19 16.66
CA ALA A 56 18.69 6.42 15.96
C ALA A 56 20.06 6.54 16.62
N PRO A 57 20.84 5.46 16.64
CA PRO A 57 22.27 5.49 16.96
C PRO A 57 23.05 6.39 15.98
N ALA A 58 24.29 6.74 16.36
CA ALA A 58 25.16 7.48 15.45
C ALA A 58 25.35 6.74 14.12
N GLY A 59 25.15 7.45 13.02
CA GLY A 59 25.21 6.90 11.66
C GLY A 59 23.89 6.31 11.11
N CYS A 60 22.87 6.19 11.94
CA CYS A 60 21.52 5.78 11.54
C CYS A 60 20.57 7.00 11.51
N MET A 61 19.40 6.80 10.90
CA MET A 61 18.43 7.89 10.73
C MET A 61 17.14 7.64 11.53
N GLY A 62 16.49 8.76 11.87
CA GLY A 62 15.12 8.76 12.34
C GLY A 62 14.95 8.56 13.84
N LYS A 63 13.72 8.31 14.20
CA LYS A 63 13.24 8.03 15.55
C LYS A 63 12.03 7.11 15.41
N THR A 64 11.95 6.09 16.25
CA THR A 64 10.88 5.08 16.21
C THR A 64 10.37 4.74 17.60
N ILE A 65 9.38 3.86 17.67
CA ILE A 65 8.92 3.28 18.94
C ILE A 65 9.69 2.03 19.29
N ALA A 66 9.88 1.80 20.59
CA ALA A 66 10.38 0.56 21.16
C ALA A 66 9.47 0.12 22.32
N ASN A 67 9.65 -1.11 22.79
CA ASN A 67 8.96 -1.64 23.96
C ASN A 67 7.43 -1.48 23.93
N ALA A 68 6.81 -1.53 22.74
CA ALA A 68 5.36 -1.40 22.62
C ALA A 68 4.66 -2.57 23.32
N THR A 69 3.87 -2.25 24.36
CA THR A 69 3.17 -3.25 25.16
C THR A 69 2.05 -3.91 24.37
N LYS A 70 1.95 -5.24 24.47
CA LYS A 70 0.82 -6.03 23.96
C LYS A 70 -0.20 -6.20 25.07
N VAL A 71 -1.28 -5.44 25.04
CA VAL A 71 -2.31 -5.45 26.08
C VAL A 71 -3.42 -6.39 25.67
N PRO A 72 -3.79 -7.40 26.48
CA PRO A 72 -4.89 -8.31 26.20
C PRO A 72 -6.24 -7.62 26.41
N GLY A 73 -7.27 -8.08 25.71
CA GLY A 73 -8.62 -7.53 25.86
C GLY A 73 -9.67 -8.24 25.01
N ARG A 74 -10.88 -7.71 25.09
CA ARG A 74 -12.05 -8.08 24.30
C ARG A 74 -12.36 -6.97 23.31
N MET A 75 -12.78 -7.34 22.11
CA MET A 75 -13.26 -6.42 21.09
C MET A 75 -14.65 -6.82 20.63
N ILE A 76 -15.56 -5.86 20.62
CA ILE A 76 -16.90 -6.00 20.07
C ILE A 76 -17.02 -5.03 18.90
N ILE A 77 -17.55 -5.49 17.77
CA ILE A 77 -17.86 -4.65 16.62
C ILE A 77 -19.37 -4.45 16.56
N TYR A 78 -19.80 -3.20 16.72
CA TYR A 78 -21.19 -2.78 16.57
C TYR A 78 -21.43 -2.16 15.21
N GLN A 79 -22.65 -2.29 14.70
CA GLN A 79 -23.13 -1.64 13.48
C GLN A 79 -24.59 -1.28 13.62
N HIS A 80 -24.98 -0.11 13.13
CA HIS A 80 -26.38 0.25 12.93
C HIS A 80 -26.92 -0.42 11.66
N ILE A 81 -27.93 -1.28 11.79
CA ILE A 81 -28.54 -2.01 10.67
C ILE A 81 -30.05 -1.80 10.72
N GLY A 82 -30.59 -1.11 9.72
CA GLY A 82 -32.01 -0.71 9.73
C GLY A 82 -32.29 0.26 10.87
N GLU A 83 -33.04 -0.17 11.87
CA GLU A 83 -33.44 0.65 13.05
C GLU A 83 -32.81 0.13 14.36
N ILE A 84 -31.87 -0.81 14.28
CA ILE A 84 -31.31 -1.46 15.47
C ILE A 84 -29.78 -1.47 15.46
N ASP A 85 -29.20 -1.29 16.63
CA ASP A 85 -27.80 -1.52 16.89
C ASP A 85 -27.56 -3.02 17.07
N SER A 86 -26.68 -3.56 16.26
CA SER A 86 -26.39 -4.99 16.19
C SER A 86 -24.92 -5.27 16.51
N VAL A 87 -24.64 -6.42 17.11
CA VAL A 87 -23.27 -6.94 17.25
C VAL A 87 -22.92 -7.75 16.01
N LEU A 88 -21.92 -7.29 15.24
CA LEU A 88 -21.37 -8.03 14.10
C LEU A 88 -20.36 -9.10 14.53
N TYR A 89 -19.56 -8.78 15.55
CA TYR A 89 -18.52 -9.66 16.06
C TYR A 89 -18.23 -9.37 17.53
N ASP A 90 -17.97 -10.42 18.28
CA ASP A 90 -17.48 -10.38 19.66
C ASP A 90 -16.35 -11.39 19.78
N SER A 91 -15.15 -10.90 20.11
CA SER A 91 -13.97 -11.76 20.28
C SER A 91 -14.04 -12.64 21.54
N GLY A 92 -14.95 -12.34 22.46
CA GLY A 92 -14.96 -12.88 23.81
C GLY A 92 -13.86 -12.30 24.70
N ASP A 93 -13.88 -12.65 25.97
CA ASP A 93 -12.85 -12.28 26.94
C ASP A 93 -11.51 -12.93 26.56
N TYR A 94 -10.41 -12.31 26.96
CA TYR A 94 -9.09 -12.80 26.58
C TYR A 94 -8.74 -14.13 27.25
N GLU A 95 -8.51 -15.12 26.42
CA GLU A 95 -7.89 -16.39 26.79
C GLU A 95 -6.92 -16.77 25.66
N LYS A 96 -5.63 -16.94 26.00
CA LYS A 96 -4.59 -17.19 25.01
C LYS A 96 -4.93 -18.37 24.11
N ASP A 97 -4.85 -18.16 22.78
CA ASP A 97 -5.16 -19.11 21.71
C ASP A 97 -6.63 -19.59 21.64
N VAL A 98 -7.52 -19.05 22.49
CA VAL A 98 -8.94 -19.44 22.59
C VAL A 98 -9.87 -18.31 22.19
N SER A 99 -9.75 -17.11 22.80
CA SER A 99 -10.68 -15.99 22.59
C SER A 99 -10.04 -14.65 22.90
N GLY A 100 -10.72 -13.57 22.52
CA GLY A 100 -10.22 -12.22 22.74
C GLY A 100 -9.16 -11.80 21.72
N MET A 101 -8.44 -10.75 22.07
CA MET A 101 -7.38 -10.19 21.22
C MET A 101 -6.29 -9.52 22.06
N THR A 102 -5.18 -9.13 21.42
CA THR A 102 -4.24 -8.17 21.98
C THR A 102 -4.17 -6.93 21.09
N ILE A 103 -3.95 -5.76 21.72
CA ILE A 103 -3.73 -4.48 21.05
C ILE A 103 -2.36 -3.92 21.44
N LYS A 104 -1.64 -3.33 20.47
CA LYS A 104 -0.39 -2.60 20.71
C LYS A 104 -0.29 -1.38 19.81
N ILE A 105 0.45 -0.35 20.25
CA ILE A 105 0.85 0.76 19.39
C ILE A 105 1.79 0.22 18.29
N ARG A 106 1.61 0.73 17.07
CA ARG A 106 2.46 0.38 15.93
C ARG A 106 2.91 1.65 15.17
N GLY A 107 3.83 1.44 14.23
CA GLY A 107 4.34 2.48 13.33
C GLY A 107 5.56 3.20 13.90
N ASN A 108 6.18 4.02 13.07
CA ASN A 108 7.36 4.79 13.40
C ASN A 108 6.99 6.23 13.75
N SER A 109 7.18 7.17 12.84
CA SER A 109 6.79 8.58 13.01
C SER A 109 5.29 8.76 13.27
N SER A 110 4.45 7.94 12.65
CA SER A 110 2.99 7.98 12.84
C SER A 110 2.54 7.75 14.29
N ALA A 111 3.39 7.10 15.12
CA ALA A 111 3.09 6.86 16.53
C ALA A 111 3.34 8.05 17.45
N TYR A 112 3.96 9.16 16.98
CA TYR A 112 4.30 10.30 17.84
C TYR A 112 3.12 11.20 18.20
N GLY A 113 2.10 11.26 17.36
CA GLY A 113 0.91 12.07 17.61
C GLY A 113 0.10 11.60 18.83
N THR A 114 -0.87 12.40 19.25
CA THR A 114 -1.82 12.03 20.31
C THR A 114 -2.70 10.85 19.90
N LYS A 115 -3.20 10.85 18.67
CA LYS A 115 -3.90 9.73 18.06
C LYS A 115 -2.89 8.68 17.64
N LYS A 116 -2.97 7.47 18.20
CA LYS A 116 -2.01 6.37 17.97
C LYS A 116 -2.55 5.40 16.93
N PRO A 117 -1.73 4.93 15.98
CA PRO A 117 -2.08 3.75 15.19
C PRO A 117 -1.85 2.47 16.00
N TYR A 118 -2.69 1.45 15.77
CA TYR A 118 -2.63 0.21 16.53
C TYR A 118 -2.50 -1.02 15.62
N LYS A 119 -1.91 -2.09 16.16
CA LYS A 119 -2.02 -3.46 15.64
C LYS A 119 -2.89 -4.26 16.59
N ILE A 120 -3.89 -4.94 16.05
CA ILE A 120 -4.74 -5.91 16.72
C ILE A 120 -4.29 -7.30 16.29
N LYS A 121 -4.16 -8.23 17.26
CA LYS A 121 -3.95 -9.66 16.99
C LYS A 121 -5.03 -10.47 17.69
N LEU A 122 -5.92 -11.05 16.92
CA LEU A 122 -7.00 -11.93 17.42
C LEU A 122 -6.42 -13.27 17.90
N GLN A 123 -7.05 -13.90 18.87
CA GLN A 123 -6.70 -15.25 19.29
C GLN A 123 -7.20 -16.29 18.28
N LYS A 124 -8.33 -16.05 17.61
CA LYS A 124 -8.84 -16.83 16.48
C LYS A 124 -8.92 -16.00 15.22
N LYS A 125 -8.66 -16.63 14.07
CA LYS A 125 -8.79 -15.98 12.77
C LYS A 125 -10.23 -15.57 12.51
N LYS A 126 -10.43 -14.32 12.06
CA LYS A 126 -11.72 -13.75 11.65
C LYS A 126 -11.52 -12.77 10.51
N ASP A 127 -12.45 -12.72 9.55
CA ASP A 127 -12.54 -11.62 8.60
C ASP A 127 -13.24 -10.43 9.25
N LEU A 128 -12.47 -9.43 9.68
CA LEU A 128 -13.01 -8.21 10.30
C LEU A 128 -13.59 -7.22 9.28
N LEU A 129 -13.43 -7.48 7.98
CA LEU A 129 -14.02 -6.67 6.91
C LEU A 129 -15.34 -7.27 6.39
N PHE A 130 -15.77 -8.39 6.92
CA PHE A 130 -17.06 -9.04 6.63
C PHE A 130 -17.33 -9.25 5.14
N ARG A 131 -16.33 -9.73 4.38
CA ARG A 131 -16.41 -9.91 2.92
C ARG A 131 -17.27 -11.09 2.47
N GLY A 132 -17.83 -11.84 3.41
CA GLY A 132 -18.76 -12.94 3.13
C GLY A 132 -18.10 -14.32 2.88
N ASP A 133 -16.81 -14.37 2.59
CA ASP A 133 -16.03 -15.60 2.48
C ASP A 133 -15.03 -15.69 3.64
N GLU A 134 -15.52 -16.14 4.78
CA GLU A 134 -14.72 -16.31 5.99
C GLU A 134 -13.58 -17.31 5.82
N ALA A 135 -13.73 -18.32 4.95
CA ALA A 135 -12.71 -19.34 4.73
C ALA A 135 -11.44 -18.73 4.11
N THR A 136 -11.64 -17.87 3.13
CA THR A 136 -10.55 -17.20 2.38
C THR A 136 -9.94 -16.04 3.18
N TYR A 137 -10.79 -15.14 3.73
CA TYR A 137 -10.33 -13.83 4.18
C TYR A 137 -9.97 -13.73 5.67
N LYS A 138 -10.16 -14.79 6.46
CA LYS A 138 -9.87 -14.77 7.90
C LYS A 138 -8.39 -14.64 8.21
N ASP A 139 -8.06 -13.74 9.12
CA ASP A 139 -6.71 -13.59 9.66
C ASP A 139 -6.75 -13.24 11.16
N LYS A 140 -5.59 -13.33 11.83
CA LYS A 140 -5.41 -12.87 13.22
C LYS A 140 -4.94 -11.41 13.27
N ASP A 141 -4.20 -10.93 12.27
CA ASP A 141 -3.49 -9.65 12.29
C ASP A 141 -4.24 -8.58 11.51
N TRP A 142 -4.60 -7.50 12.20
CA TRP A 142 -5.31 -6.35 11.68
C TRP A 142 -4.67 -5.05 12.13
N LEU A 143 -4.80 -3.99 11.32
CA LEU A 143 -4.25 -2.68 11.59
C LEU A 143 -5.37 -1.67 11.79
N LEU A 144 -5.19 -0.75 12.74
CA LEU A 144 -5.95 0.48 12.85
C LEU A 144 -5.02 1.63 12.49
N LEU A 145 -5.18 2.14 11.28
CA LEU A 145 -4.34 3.18 10.70
C LEU A 145 -5.05 4.52 10.76
N LYS A 146 -4.27 5.59 10.95
CA LYS A 146 -4.75 6.98 11.03
C LYS A 146 -4.31 7.74 9.79
N TYR A 147 -4.99 7.58 8.69
CA TYR A 147 -4.65 8.28 7.44
C TYR A 147 -5.76 9.23 7.00
N ASP A 148 -5.42 10.09 6.06
CA ASP A 148 -6.41 10.73 5.22
C ASP A 148 -7.12 9.63 4.42
N TYR A 149 -8.44 9.55 4.61
CA TYR A 149 -9.25 8.46 4.04
C TYR A 149 -9.28 8.48 2.51
N LEU A 150 -9.31 9.66 1.86
CA LEU A 150 -9.32 9.72 0.40
C LEU A 150 -7.94 9.41 -0.20
N LEU A 151 -6.84 9.78 0.46
CA LEU A 151 -5.49 9.37 0.05
C LEU A 151 -5.35 7.85 0.03
N ALA A 152 -5.77 7.19 1.09
CA ALA A 152 -5.71 5.74 1.19
C ALA A 152 -6.60 5.05 0.14
N MET A 153 -7.85 5.52 -0.02
CA MET A 153 -8.78 4.97 -1.00
C MET A 153 -8.27 5.11 -2.44
N ALA A 154 -7.71 6.27 -2.77
CA ALA A 154 -7.15 6.54 -4.10
C ALA A 154 -5.89 5.70 -4.34
N GLY A 155 -4.95 5.70 -3.41
CA GLY A 155 -3.70 4.95 -3.53
C GLY A 155 -3.91 3.45 -3.68
N PHE A 156 -4.81 2.84 -2.89
CA PHE A 156 -5.16 1.42 -3.08
C PHE A 156 -5.96 1.18 -4.36
N LYS A 157 -6.72 2.16 -4.86
CA LYS A 157 -7.34 2.05 -6.19
C LYS A 157 -6.28 2.04 -7.28
N VAL A 158 -5.26 2.88 -7.19
CA VAL A 158 -4.12 2.89 -8.13
C VAL A 158 -3.33 1.58 -8.02
N ASN A 159 -3.09 1.06 -6.80
CA ASN A 159 -2.50 -0.26 -6.60
C ASN A 159 -3.23 -1.36 -7.39
N ALA A 160 -4.55 -1.40 -7.26
CA ALA A 160 -5.38 -2.37 -7.99
C ALA A 160 -5.36 -2.18 -9.51
N MET A 161 -5.17 -0.95 -10.00
CA MET A 161 -5.06 -0.66 -11.45
C MET A 161 -3.71 -1.06 -12.04
N LEU A 162 -2.68 -1.21 -11.21
CA LEU A 162 -1.34 -1.62 -11.59
C LEU A 162 -1.11 -3.13 -11.47
N ASP A 163 -2.17 -3.89 -11.21
CA ASP A 163 -2.18 -5.36 -11.15
C ASP A 163 -1.15 -5.95 -10.17
N PHE A 164 -0.90 -5.27 -9.05
CA PHE A 164 -0.09 -5.87 -7.98
C PHE A 164 -0.73 -7.17 -7.47
N PRO A 165 0.09 -8.14 -7.00
CA PRO A 165 -0.40 -9.44 -6.58
C PRO A 165 -1.37 -9.36 -5.40
N TRP A 166 -1.37 -8.26 -4.66
CA TRP A 166 -2.28 -7.99 -3.57
C TRP A 166 -2.59 -6.50 -3.44
N THR A 167 -3.85 -6.20 -3.20
CA THR A 167 -4.32 -4.88 -2.80
C THR A 167 -4.94 -5.00 -1.41
N PRO A 168 -4.42 -4.30 -0.40
CA PRO A 168 -5.02 -4.30 0.94
C PRO A 168 -6.48 -3.85 0.91
N ASN A 169 -7.33 -4.60 1.60
CA ASN A 169 -8.71 -4.21 1.83
C ASN A 169 -8.83 -3.48 3.16
N LEU A 170 -9.79 -2.59 3.24
CA LEU A 170 -10.03 -1.76 4.42
C LEU A 170 -11.50 -1.38 4.57
N HIS A 171 -11.88 -0.99 5.79
CA HIS A 171 -13.09 -0.24 6.12
C HIS A 171 -12.76 0.88 7.10
N PHE A 172 -13.55 1.95 7.06
CA PHE A 172 -13.46 2.99 8.10
C PHE A 172 -14.29 2.60 9.30
N VAL A 173 -13.76 2.89 10.48
CA VAL A 173 -14.37 2.50 11.75
C VAL A 173 -14.20 3.59 12.80
N SER A 174 -15.15 3.72 13.69
CA SER A 174 -15.00 4.46 14.94
C SER A 174 -14.36 3.55 15.99
N VAL A 175 -13.35 4.02 16.72
CA VAL A 175 -12.69 3.21 17.75
C VAL A 175 -12.91 3.80 19.13
N ILE A 176 -13.39 2.93 20.04
CA ILE A 176 -13.52 3.20 21.46
C ILE A 176 -12.58 2.24 22.20
N LEU A 177 -11.73 2.77 23.04
CA LEU A 177 -10.81 2.01 23.89
C LEU A 177 -11.05 2.38 25.36
N ASN A 178 -11.42 1.40 26.17
CA ASN A 178 -11.71 1.56 27.60
C ASN A 178 -12.68 2.71 27.88
N GLY A 179 -13.80 2.76 27.13
CA GLY A 179 -14.83 3.78 27.28
C GLY A 179 -14.46 5.18 26.77
N LYS A 180 -13.32 5.34 26.09
CA LYS A 180 -12.89 6.60 25.48
C LYS A 180 -12.88 6.49 23.97
N TYR A 181 -13.52 7.43 23.28
CA TYR A 181 -13.43 7.55 21.82
C TYR A 181 -12.02 7.96 21.39
N LYS A 182 -11.40 7.14 20.56
CA LYS A 182 -10.03 7.37 20.06
C LYS A 182 -10.02 7.99 18.67
N GLY A 183 -11.16 8.04 18.00
CA GLY A 183 -11.31 8.65 16.68
C GLY A 183 -11.70 7.68 15.57
N LEU A 184 -11.70 8.20 14.35
CA LEU A 184 -11.89 7.45 13.14
C LEU A 184 -10.58 6.77 12.72
N TYR A 185 -10.66 5.50 12.37
CA TYR A 185 -9.53 4.72 11.90
C TYR A 185 -9.88 3.98 10.62
N MET A 186 -8.84 3.64 9.88
CA MET A 186 -8.89 2.69 8.80
C MET A 186 -8.55 1.31 9.37
N LEU A 187 -9.54 0.42 9.48
CA LEU A 187 -9.33 -1.00 9.76
C LEU A 187 -8.84 -1.66 8.48
N CYS A 188 -7.59 -2.09 8.47
CA CYS A 188 -6.89 -2.54 7.27
C CYS A 188 -6.18 -3.88 7.49
N GLU A 189 -6.00 -4.62 6.42
CA GLU A 189 -5.16 -5.80 6.39
C GLU A 189 -3.69 -5.43 6.62
N SER A 190 -2.93 -6.32 7.28
CA SER A 190 -1.50 -6.15 7.49
C SER A 190 -0.68 -6.78 6.36
N VAL A 191 0.48 -6.21 6.05
CA VAL A 191 1.47 -6.80 5.15
C VAL A 191 2.03 -8.06 5.80
N LYS A 192 1.73 -9.22 5.23
CA LYS A 192 2.21 -10.53 5.70
C LYS A 192 1.93 -11.63 4.69
N ARG A 193 2.55 -12.78 4.90
CA ARG A 193 2.19 -13.98 4.15
C ARG A 193 0.80 -14.48 4.53
N ASN A 194 -0.08 -14.59 3.56
CA ASN A 194 -1.32 -15.35 3.60
C ASN A 194 -1.68 -15.76 2.15
N PRO A 195 -1.44 -17.01 1.75
CA PRO A 195 -1.61 -17.44 0.35
C PRO A 195 -3.06 -17.38 -0.13
N ASP A 196 -4.04 -17.35 0.79
CA ASP A 196 -5.45 -17.31 0.42
C ASP A 196 -5.96 -15.92 0.07
N CYS A 197 -5.41 -14.85 0.71
CA CYS A 197 -5.97 -13.51 0.56
C CYS A 197 -4.99 -12.34 0.66
N ARG A 198 -3.68 -12.61 0.83
CA ARG A 198 -2.65 -11.56 0.91
C ARG A 198 -1.45 -11.94 0.04
N ILE A 199 -0.23 -11.66 0.50
CA ILE A 199 0.98 -11.96 -0.26
C ILE A 199 1.25 -13.46 -0.21
N ASN A 200 1.31 -14.08 -1.39
CA ASN A 200 1.62 -15.49 -1.55
C ASN A 200 3.10 -15.69 -1.84
N VAL A 201 3.81 -16.33 -0.92
CA VAL A 201 5.16 -16.86 -1.10
C VAL A 201 5.22 -18.27 -0.54
N ASP A 202 6.18 -19.07 -0.95
CA ASP A 202 6.34 -20.44 -0.44
C ASP A 202 6.49 -20.43 1.09
N LYS A 203 5.93 -21.46 1.72
CA LYS A 203 5.91 -21.54 3.18
C LYS A 203 7.29 -21.75 3.79
N ASN A 204 8.18 -22.47 3.11
CA ASN A 204 9.44 -22.93 3.69
C ASN A 204 10.64 -22.12 3.16
N SER A 205 10.54 -21.59 1.94
CA SER A 205 11.64 -20.97 1.22
C SER A 205 11.29 -19.59 0.63
N GLY A 206 10.11 -19.04 0.95
CA GLY A 206 9.68 -17.72 0.46
C GLY A 206 10.00 -16.61 1.43
N TYR A 207 10.09 -15.37 0.91
CA TYR A 207 10.45 -14.18 1.67
C TYR A 207 9.54 -13.01 1.35
N ILE A 208 9.20 -12.23 2.39
CA ILE A 208 8.61 -10.89 2.29
C ILE A 208 9.46 -9.98 3.16
N PHE A 209 10.01 -8.93 2.59
CA PHE A 209 10.92 -8.04 3.28
C PHE A 209 10.69 -6.59 2.88
N GLU A 210 11.19 -5.67 3.69
CA GLU A 210 10.98 -4.24 3.58
C GLU A 210 12.33 -3.53 3.60
N CYS A 211 12.56 -2.57 2.72
CA CYS A 211 13.68 -1.66 2.85
C CYS A 211 13.35 -0.64 3.95
N ASP A 212 14.06 -0.70 5.07
CA ASP A 212 13.66 -0.07 6.32
C ASP A 212 14.74 0.91 6.84
N PRO A 213 14.43 2.20 7.00
CA PRO A 213 15.34 3.16 7.65
C PRO A 213 15.46 2.94 9.17
N TYR A 214 14.56 2.16 9.77
CA TYR A 214 14.52 1.87 11.21
C TYR A 214 15.08 0.49 11.56
N TRP A 215 15.76 -0.17 10.60
CA TRP A 215 16.37 -1.49 10.74
C TRP A 215 17.21 -1.66 12.01
N TRP A 216 17.80 -0.59 12.50
CA TRP A 216 18.63 -0.56 13.71
C TRP A 216 17.85 -0.86 15.01
N ASN A 217 16.53 -0.84 14.96
CA ASN A 217 15.62 -1.20 16.05
C ASN A 217 15.05 -2.61 15.90
N GLU A 218 15.45 -3.34 14.88
CA GLU A 218 15.04 -4.72 14.62
C GLU A 218 16.18 -5.70 14.99
N GLU A 219 15.80 -6.87 15.49
CA GLU A 219 16.78 -7.90 15.89
C GLU A 219 17.42 -8.58 14.69
N VAL A 220 16.68 -8.70 13.58
CA VAL A 220 17.09 -9.42 12.38
C VAL A 220 16.92 -8.54 11.15
N TYR A 221 18.00 -8.38 10.39
CA TYR A 221 18.02 -7.65 9.12
C TYR A 221 19.14 -8.16 8.21
N VAL A 222 19.08 -7.79 6.93
CA VAL A 222 20.18 -7.97 5.98
C VAL A 222 20.64 -6.60 5.45
N ASN A 223 21.92 -6.51 5.12
CA ASN A 223 22.56 -5.25 4.79
C ASN A 223 22.30 -4.86 3.33
N SER A 224 22.00 -3.59 3.10
CA SER A 224 22.08 -2.96 1.80
C SER A 224 23.52 -2.51 1.49
N ILE A 225 24.00 -2.79 0.30
CA ILE A 225 25.29 -2.27 -0.19
C ILE A 225 25.15 -0.94 -0.93
N THR A 226 23.95 -0.64 -1.41
CA THR A 226 23.65 0.57 -2.19
C THR A 226 23.24 1.73 -1.31
N ALA A 227 22.50 1.46 -0.23
CA ALA A 227 21.97 2.46 0.67
C ALA A 227 22.10 2.00 2.13
N PRO A 228 23.30 2.07 2.75
CA PRO A 228 23.54 1.50 4.08
C PRO A 228 22.72 2.15 5.21
N SER A 229 22.10 3.29 4.97
CA SER A 229 21.13 3.90 5.90
C SER A 229 19.77 3.20 5.89
N TYR A 230 19.53 2.30 4.94
CA TYR A 230 18.31 1.55 4.72
C TYR A 230 18.66 0.09 4.52
N ASN A 231 18.63 -0.70 5.58
CA ASN A 231 18.78 -2.14 5.48
C ASN A 231 17.41 -2.81 5.30
N PHE A 232 17.38 -4.13 5.11
CA PHE A 232 16.15 -4.85 4.84
C PHE A 232 15.72 -5.66 6.07
N THR A 233 14.49 -5.45 6.52
CA THR A 233 13.83 -6.16 7.62
C THR A 233 12.74 -7.09 7.11
N PHE A 234 12.25 -8.04 7.92
CA PHE A 234 11.40 -9.13 7.45
C PHE A 234 9.95 -8.98 7.88
N LYS A 235 9.04 -9.38 6.98
CA LYS A 235 7.62 -9.61 7.26
C LYS A 235 7.27 -11.10 7.13
N TYR A 236 8.12 -11.86 6.44
CA TYR A 236 8.08 -13.31 6.38
C TYR A 236 9.44 -13.87 5.90
N PRO A 237 9.99 -14.91 6.57
CA PRO A 237 9.59 -15.41 7.88
C PRO A 237 9.59 -14.29 8.94
N GLU A 238 8.88 -14.49 10.08
CA GLU A 238 8.97 -13.54 11.19
C GLU A 238 10.39 -13.61 11.82
N SER A 239 10.85 -12.53 12.46
CA SER A 239 12.24 -12.42 12.95
C SER A 239 12.65 -13.52 13.94
N ASP A 240 11.69 -14.09 14.68
CA ASP A 240 11.88 -15.20 15.62
C ASP A 240 11.73 -16.59 14.96
N GLU A 241 11.37 -16.65 13.68
CA GLU A 241 11.20 -17.89 12.91
C GLU A 241 12.25 -18.07 11.80
N ILE A 242 12.96 -17.01 11.38
CA ILE A 242 13.93 -17.09 10.28
C ILE A 242 15.18 -17.86 10.73
N LEU A 243 15.60 -18.83 9.91
CA LEU A 243 16.77 -19.65 10.18
C LEU A 243 18.07 -18.96 9.72
N PRO A 244 19.22 -19.23 10.35
CA PRO A 244 20.50 -18.64 9.96
C PRO A 244 20.86 -18.86 8.50
N GLU A 245 20.60 -20.04 7.94
CA GLU A 245 20.83 -20.37 6.53
C GLU A 245 19.89 -19.58 5.59
N GLN A 246 18.67 -19.31 6.00
CA GLN A 246 17.74 -18.46 5.26
C GLN A 246 18.22 -17.01 5.25
N LEU A 247 18.76 -16.53 6.38
CA LEU A 247 19.29 -15.17 6.49
C LEU A 247 20.54 -14.99 5.61
N GLU A 248 21.45 -15.97 5.58
CA GLU A 248 22.62 -15.96 4.71
C GLU A 248 22.21 -15.95 3.22
N TYR A 249 21.24 -16.80 2.86
CA TYR A 249 20.71 -16.86 1.52
C TYR A 249 20.11 -15.52 1.06
N ILE A 250 19.21 -14.94 1.84
CA ILE A 250 18.56 -13.70 1.45
C ILE A 250 19.52 -12.49 1.47
N GLN A 251 20.56 -12.49 2.30
CA GLN A 251 21.63 -11.50 2.22
C GLN A 251 22.37 -11.59 0.87
N THR A 252 22.64 -12.80 0.38
CA THR A 252 23.23 -13.00 -0.96
C THR A 252 22.30 -12.50 -2.06
N VAL A 253 21.01 -12.85 -1.99
CA VAL A 253 20.00 -12.40 -2.95
C VAL A 253 19.88 -10.88 -3.02
N VAL A 254 19.86 -10.20 -1.86
CA VAL A 254 19.81 -8.73 -1.80
C VAL A 254 21.09 -8.12 -2.37
N THR A 255 22.25 -8.67 -2.05
CA THR A 255 23.54 -8.21 -2.57
C THR A 255 23.61 -8.35 -4.09
N ASP A 256 23.20 -9.49 -4.64
CA ASP A 256 23.16 -9.76 -6.08
C ASP A 256 22.18 -8.83 -6.79
N TYR A 257 21.01 -8.62 -6.22
CA TYR A 257 20.02 -7.68 -6.72
C TYR A 257 20.61 -6.27 -6.83
N GLU A 258 21.18 -5.74 -5.74
CA GLU A 258 21.73 -4.37 -5.75
C GLU A 258 22.93 -4.21 -6.69
N ASN A 259 23.79 -5.23 -6.80
CA ASN A 259 24.89 -5.25 -7.75
C ASN A 259 24.38 -5.22 -9.20
N SER A 260 23.30 -5.96 -9.50
CA SER A 260 22.76 -6.06 -10.85
C SER A 260 22.16 -4.76 -11.39
N LEU A 261 21.71 -3.84 -10.51
CA LEU A 261 21.06 -2.60 -10.91
C LEU A 261 21.92 -1.68 -11.79
N ASN A 262 23.24 -1.81 -11.74
CA ASN A 262 24.16 -1.02 -12.54
C ASN A 262 24.64 -1.76 -13.81
N GLY A 263 24.18 -2.99 -14.04
CA GLY A 263 24.52 -3.81 -15.21
C GLY A 263 23.29 -4.16 -16.04
N PRO A 264 23.47 -4.69 -17.25
CA PRO A 264 22.34 -5.02 -18.15
C PRO A 264 21.49 -6.20 -17.67
N ASP A 265 22.01 -7.00 -16.74
CA ASP A 265 21.43 -8.28 -16.32
C ASP A 265 20.45 -8.16 -15.15
N TYR A 266 20.10 -6.94 -14.72
CA TYR A 266 19.13 -6.73 -13.65
C TYR A 266 17.78 -7.41 -13.91
N THR A 267 17.43 -7.58 -15.18
CA THR A 267 16.21 -8.26 -15.62
C THR A 267 16.15 -9.74 -15.21
N ASP A 268 17.30 -10.34 -14.88
CA ASP A 268 17.36 -11.72 -14.37
C ASP A 268 17.10 -11.80 -12.85
N LYS A 269 17.27 -10.70 -12.13
CA LYS A 269 17.16 -10.63 -10.68
C LYS A 269 15.81 -10.08 -10.20
N ILE A 270 15.22 -9.17 -10.97
CA ILE A 270 13.95 -8.51 -10.59
C ILE A 270 12.83 -8.79 -11.58
N ASP A 271 11.60 -8.78 -11.08
CA ASP A 271 10.40 -8.64 -11.92
C ASP A 271 10.26 -7.16 -12.32
N VAL A 272 10.74 -6.84 -13.52
CA VAL A 272 10.81 -5.46 -14.01
C VAL A 272 9.46 -4.78 -14.05
N VAL A 273 8.40 -5.53 -14.38
CA VAL A 273 7.02 -4.99 -14.46
C VAL A 273 6.57 -4.51 -13.09
N SER A 274 6.80 -5.29 -12.03
CA SER A 274 6.41 -4.89 -10.67
C SER A 274 7.20 -3.68 -10.16
N PHE A 275 8.49 -3.57 -10.49
CA PHE A 275 9.30 -2.40 -10.15
C PHE A 275 8.85 -1.15 -10.90
N ALA A 276 8.56 -1.26 -12.19
CA ALA A 276 8.02 -0.17 -12.99
C ALA A 276 6.64 0.27 -12.49
N ALA A 277 5.76 -0.69 -12.16
CA ALA A 277 4.44 -0.44 -11.59
C ALA A 277 4.53 0.28 -10.24
N TRP A 278 5.43 -0.15 -9.36
CA TRP A 278 5.63 0.49 -8.06
C TRP A 278 6.11 1.94 -8.20
N CYS A 279 7.11 2.17 -9.04
CA CYS A 279 7.63 3.49 -9.32
C CYS A 279 6.54 4.41 -9.92
N LEU A 280 5.82 3.92 -10.93
CA LEU A 280 4.74 4.66 -11.57
C LEU A 280 3.59 4.97 -10.60
N GLY A 281 3.21 4.01 -9.76
CA GLY A 281 2.12 4.20 -8.80
C GLY A 281 2.42 5.31 -7.80
N HIS A 282 3.60 5.34 -7.23
CA HIS A 282 4.03 6.43 -6.35
C HIS A 282 4.25 7.75 -7.08
N ASP A 283 4.68 7.71 -8.35
CA ASP A 283 4.72 8.93 -9.17
C ASP A 283 3.31 9.44 -9.48
N ILE A 284 2.32 8.57 -9.67
CA ILE A 284 0.91 8.96 -9.81
C ILE A 284 0.40 9.63 -8.55
N GLU A 285 0.65 9.04 -7.38
CA GLU A 285 0.20 9.55 -6.07
C GLU A 285 1.00 10.78 -5.59
N GLY A 286 2.16 11.05 -6.19
CA GLY A 286 3.03 12.15 -5.75
C GLY A 286 3.56 11.95 -4.33
N THR A 287 3.82 10.71 -3.93
CA THR A 287 4.26 10.33 -2.58
C THR A 287 5.74 10.63 -2.40
N GLN A 288 6.09 11.54 -1.48
CA GLN A 288 7.48 12.01 -1.33
C GLN A 288 8.37 11.13 -0.45
N ASP A 289 7.79 10.30 0.43
CA ASP A 289 8.52 9.42 1.34
C ASP A 289 8.42 7.93 0.98
N SER A 290 7.96 7.62 -0.21
CA SER A 290 7.88 6.23 -0.73
C SER A 290 9.23 5.51 -0.70
N GLY A 291 10.33 6.24 -0.81
CA GLY A 291 11.68 5.71 -0.71
C GLY A 291 12.14 5.26 0.68
N GLY A 292 11.36 5.54 1.72
CA GLY A 292 11.61 5.15 3.11
C GLY A 292 11.11 3.74 3.43
N ALA A 293 10.46 3.59 4.60
CA ALA A 293 9.94 2.33 5.14
C ALA A 293 8.65 1.81 4.45
N ASN A 294 8.52 2.00 3.14
CA ASN A 294 7.28 1.72 2.40
C ASN A 294 7.53 0.85 1.16
N ARG A 295 8.75 0.37 1.00
CA ARG A 295 9.17 -0.49 -0.10
C ARG A 295 9.14 -1.94 0.34
N TYR A 296 8.07 -2.66 -0.03
CA TYR A 296 7.89 -4.07 0.26
C TYR A 296 8.23 -4.92 -0.95
N TYR A 297 9.05 -5.92 -0.70
CA TYR A 297 9.53 -6.88 -1.68
C TYR A 297 9.08 -8.28 -1.31
N SER A 298 8.97 -9.15 -2.30
CA SER A 298 8.89 -10.59 -2.06
C SER A 298 9.79 -11.36 -3.03
N LYS A 299 10.18 -12.54 -2.59
CA LYS A 299 10.76 -13.60 -3.42
C LYS A 299 9.95 -14.85 -3.14
N TYR A 300 9.36 -15.44 -4.19
CA TYR A 300 8.39 -16.51 -4.01
C TYR A 300 8.99 -17.74 -3.31
N ASP A 301 10.20 -18.15 -3.72
CA ASP A 301 10.95 -19.27 -3.17
C ASP A 301 12.46 -19.05 -3.34
N ASP A 302 13.30 -20.02 -2.94
CA ASP A 302 14.76 -19.95 -3.03
C ASP A 302 15.32 -20.40 -4.38
N THR A 303 14.50 -20.66 -5.39
CA THR A 303 14.97 -21.04 -6.74
C THR A 303 15.55 -19.84 -7.50
N ASP A 304 16.48 -20.10 -8.42
CA ASP A 304 17.10 -19.07 -9.27
C ASP A 304 16.10 -18.43 -10.26
N THR A 305 15.00 -19.12 -10.56
CA THR A 305 13.96 -18.60 -11.45
C THR A 305 12.99 -17.66 -10.76
N SER A 306 12.96 -17.66 -9.43
CA SER A 306 12.14 -16.78 -8.61
C SER A 306 12.83 -15.42 -8.48
N LYS A 307 12.26 -14.40 -9.09
CA LYS A 307 12.79 -13.03 -9.07
C LYS A 307 12.27 -12.24 -7.86
N ILE A 308 13.02 -11.22 -7.46
CA ILE A 308 12.52 -10.23 -6.50
C ILE A 308 11.43 -9.41 -7.19
N GLN A 309 10.30 -9.22 -6.52
CA GLN A 309 9.20 -8.39 -7.00
C GLN A 309 8.74 -7.38 -5.94
N MET A 310 8.26 -6.22 -6.41
CA MET A 310 7.51 -5.28 -5.57
C MET A 310 6.09 -5.83 -5.38
N VAL A 311 5.51 -5.70 -4.17
CA VAL A 311 4.26 -6.41 -3.89
C VAL A 311 3.04 -5.52 -3.73
N LEU A 312 3.22 -4.23 -3.42
CA LEU A 312 2.12 -3.27 -3.27
C LEU A 312 2.64 -1.83 -3.17
N LEU A 313 1.75 -0.88 -3.38
CA LEU A 313 1.91 0.50 -2.92
C LEU A 313 1.42 0.60 -1.48
N TRP A 314 2.15 1.34 -0.66
CA TRP A 314 1.84 1.50 0.76
C TRP A 314 2.16 2.90 1.25
N ASP A 315 1.42 3.37 2.26
CA ASP A 315 1.65 4.61 3.00
C ASP A 315 1.49 5.89 2.17
N PHE A 316 0.25 6.33 2.04
CA PHE A 316 -0.12 7.49 1.22
C PHE A 316 -0.27 8.78 2.04
N ASP A 317 0.16 8.84 3.31
CA ASP A 317 0.01 10.02 4.15
C ASP A 317 0.87 11.22 3.68
N MET A 318 1.91 10.93 2.88
CA MET A 318 2.75 11.92 2.20
C MET A 318 2.47 12.02 0.70
N ALA A 319 1.32 11.52 0.23
CA ALA A 319 0.86 11.70 -1.14
C ALA A 319 0.48 13.16 -1.43
N GLU A 320 0.36 13.51 -2.71
CA GLU A 320 -0.05 14.83 -3.21
C GLU A 320 0.80 16.02 -2.77
N ARG A 321 2.04 15.80 -2.34
CA ARG A 321 2.91 16.90 -1.88
C ARG A 321 3.34 17.83 -3.00
N ALA A 322 3.50 17.33 -4.22
CA ALA A 322 3.84 18.17 -5.37
C ALA A 322 3.22 17.65 -6.66
N VAL A 323 2.52 18.52 -7.39
CA VAL A 323 1.97 18.20 -8.72
C VAL A 323 3.10 17.96 -9.72
N ALA A 324 4.18 18.76 -9.66
CA ALA A 324 5.21 18.86 -10.69
C ALA A 324 6.59 18.35 -10.19
N ALA A 325 6.61 17.18 -9.54
CA ALA A 325 7.84 16.53 -9.11
C ALA A 325 7.74 15.01 -9.27
N TRP A 326 8.86 14.36 -9.52
CA TRP A 326 8.99 12.91 -9.45
C TRP A 326 9.06 12.48 -7.98
N SER A 327 8.40 11.37 -7.65
CA SER A 327 8.45 10.81 -6.30
C SER A 327 9.71 9.99 -6.06
N ASN A 328 10.15 9.25 -7.07
CA ASN A 328 11.12 8.17 -6.90
C ASN A 328 12.46 8.37 -7.61
N SER A 329 12.61 9.39 -8.46
CA SER A 329 13.84 9.63 -9.24
C SER A 329 15.10 9.87 -8.39
N HIS A 330 14.94 10.25 -7.12
CA HIS A 330 16.05 10.44 -6.18
C HIS A 330 16.46 9.16 -5.44
N ILE A 331 15.65 8.10 -5.51
CA ILE A 331 15.94 6.81 -4.87
C ILE A 331 16.98 6.10 -5.73
N LYS A 332 18.16 5.83 -5.18
CA LYS A 332 19.31 5.31 -5.92
C LYS A 332 19.01 4.03 -6.71
N HIS A 333 18.23 3.11 -6.17
CA HIS A 333 17.84 1.90 -6.88
C HIS A 333 17.06 2.21 -8.17
N PHE A 334 16.07 3.11 -8.11
CA PHE A 334 15.30 3.50 -9.30
C PHE A 334 16.08 4.41 -10.23
N GLN A 335 16.91 5.31 -9.69
CA GLN A 335 17.83 6.09 -10.52
C GLN A 335 18.72 5.19 -11.38
N SER A 336 19.34 4.16 -10.79
CA SER A 336 20.13 3.19 -11.54
C SER A 336 19.33 2.50 -12.64
N LEU A 337 18.06 2.17 -12.42
CA LEU A 337 17.19 1.54 -13.42
C LEU A 337 16.80 2.51 -14.55
N PHE A 338 16.55 3.78 -14.25
CA PHE A 338 16.28 4.80 -15.27
C PHE A 338 17.52 5.12 -16.12
N ASP A 339 18.71 5.06 -15.53
CA ASP A 339 19.98 5.37 -16.19
C ASP A 339 20.65 4.14 -16.82
N ASN A 340 20.06 2.94 -16.68
CA ASN A 340 20.65 1.68 -17.14
C ASN A 340 20.70 1.61 -18.68
N GLU A 341 21.78 1.06 -19.24
CA GLU A 341 21.92 0.80 -20.68
C GLU A 341 20.88 -0.19 -21.22
N ASN A 342 20.47 -1.16 -20.41
CA ASN A 342 19.32 -2.01 -20.69
C ASN A 342 18.03 -1.25 -20.35
N ARG A 343 17.36 -0.71 -21.35
CA ARG A 343 16.21 0.17 -21.20
C ARG A 343 14.89 -0.53 -20.88
N THR A 344 14.89 -1.85 -20.61
CA THR A 344 13.67 -2.62 -20.33
C THR A 344 12.81 -1.99 -19.21
N PHE A 345 13.43 -1.43 -18.15
CA PHE A 345 12.68 -0.77 -17.09
C PHE A 345 11.96 0.50 -17.58
N VAL A 346 12.62 1.30 -18.41
CA VAL A 346 12.03 2.52 -18.98
C VAL A 346 10.91 2.17 -19.94
N ASP A 347 11.10 1.14 -20.78
CA ASP A 347 10.06 0.64 -21.67
C ASP A 347 8.80 0.20 -20.90
N GLU A 348 8.95 -0.62 -19.85
CA GLU A 348 7.83 -1.06 -19.02
C GLU A 348 7.16 0.11 -18.29
N TYR A 349 7.94 1.05 -17.74
CA TYR A 349 7.41 2.21 -17.02
C TYR A 349 6.55 3.12 -17.95
N VAL A 350 7.08 3.43 -19.14
CA VAL A 350 6.37 4.25 -20.13
C VAL A 350 5.17 3.50 -20.71
N GLY A 351 5.33 2.21 -21.00
CA GLY A 351 4.29 1.36 -21.55
C GLY A 351 3.10 1.20 -20.60
N LEU A 352 3.36 0.96 -19.30
CA LEU A 352 2.33 0.91 -18.27
C LEU A 352 1.56 2.24 -18.19
N TRP A 353 2.26 3.38 -18.21
CA TRP A 353 1.61 4.69 -18.25
C TRP A 353 0.73 4.86 -19.48
N ARG A 354 1.22 4.55 -20.69
CA ARG A 354 0.46 4.64 -21.94
C ARG A 354 -0.82 3.81 -21.91
N LYS A 355 -0.74 2.61 -21.35
CA LYS A 355 -1.89 1.73 -21.14
C LYS A 355 -2.87 2.32 -20.11
N MET A 356 -2.34 2.79 -18.98
CA MET A 356 -3.13 3.26 -17.84
C MET A 356 -3.76 4.63 -18.08
N LYS A 357 -3.05 5.58 -18.69
CA LYS A 357 -3.49 6.97 -18.86
C LYS A 357 -4.81 7.11 -19.61
N LYS A 358 -5.16 6.16 -20.47
CA LYS A 358 -6.41 6.18 -21.25
C LYS A 358 -7.65 6.17 -20.37
N THR A 359 -7.58 5.51 -19.22
CA THR A 359 -8.73 5.32 -18.30
C THR A 359 -8.46 5.84 -16.87
N PHE A 360 -7.21 6.16 -16.55
CA PHE A 360 -6.77 6.48 -15.18
C PHE A 360 -7.67 7.54 -14.53
N PHE A 361 -7.73 8.74 -15.12
CA PHE A 361 -8.44 9.86 -14.50
C PHE A 361 -9.94 9.57 -14.31
N SER A 362 -10.58 9.00 -15.32
CA SER A 362 -12.00 8.64 -15.23
C SER A 362 -12.26 7.53 -14.21
N THR A 363 -11.41 6.52 -14.18
CA THR A 363 -11.57 5.38 -13.25
C THR A 363 -11.40 5.80 -11.79
N VAL A 364 -10.36 6.56 -11.47
CA VAL A 364 -10.13 7.04 -10.10
C VAL A 364 -11.20 8.04 -9.69
N SER A 365 -11.53 9.00 -10.55
CA SER A 365 -12.57 9.99 -10.25
C SER A 365 -13.95 9.36 -10.04
N GLN A 366 -14.34 8.41 -10.87
CA GLN A 366 -15.61 7.68 -10.72
C GLN A 366 -15.62 6.83 -9.45
N PHE A 367 -14.51 6.17 -9.15
CA PHE A 367 -14.38 5.37 -7.93
C PHE A 367 -14.54 6.23 -6.68
N LEU A 368 -13.82 7.35 -6.59
CA LEU A 368 -13.89 8.25 -5.44
C LEU A 368 -15.30 8.88 -5.29
N ASN A 369 -15.90 9.37 -6.39
CA ASN A 369 -17.26 9.90 -6.35
C ASN A 369 -18.28 8.84 -5.90
N SER A 370 -18.16 7.61 -6.40
CA SER A 370 -19.06 6.51 -6.04
C SER A 370 -18.89 6.12 -4.58
N TRP A 371 -17.65 6.09 -4.09
CA TRP A 371 -17.39 5.77 -2.68
C TRP A 371 -17.88 6.87 -1.75
N CYS A 372 -17.58 8.15 -2.01
CA CYS A 372 -18.07 9.27 -1.20
C CYS A 372 -19.61 9.32 -1.14
N SER A 373 -20.29 8.91 -2.22
CA SER A 373 -21.76 8.85 -2.29
C SER A 373 -22.33 7.55 -1.69
N SER A 374 -21.49 6.58 -1.34
CA SER A 374 -21.92 5.31 -0.74
C SER A 374 -22.38 5.48 0.70
N SER A 375 -23.00 4.44 1.25
CA SER A 375 -23.38 4.40 2.68
C SER A 375 -22.17 4.56 3.60
N GLU A 376 -21.02 3.97 3.26
CA GLU A 376 -19.79 4.09 4.04
C GLU A 376 -19.21 5.52 3.97
N GLY A 377 -19.16 6.14 2.78
CA GLY A 377 -18.70 7.52 2.62
C GLY A 377 -19.56 8.52 3.38
N ARG A 378 -20.89 8.34 3.34
CA ARG A 378 -21.83 9.19 4.11
C ARG A 378 -21.75 8.93 5.62
N ALA A 379 -21.53 7.69 6.05
CA ALA A 379 -21.32 7.36 7.45
C ALA A 379 -19.99 7.94 7.98
N LEU A 380 -18.94 7.93 7.15
CA LEU A 380 -17.68 8.60 7.47
C LEU A 380 -17.90 10.10 7.67
N ASP A 381 -18.55 10.77 6.72
CA ASP A 381 -18.84 12.20 6.79
C ASP A 381 -19.65 12.56 8.05
N ALA A 382 -20.70 11.79 8.37
CA ALA A 382 -21.47 11.95 9.60
C ALA A 382 -20.63 11.72 10.89
N SER A 383 -19.61 10.89 10.81
CA SER A 383 -18.72 10.56 11.94
C SER A 383 -17.60 11.58 12.16
N LEU A 384 -17.34 12.45 11.18
CA LEU A 384 -16.35 13.54 11.31
C LEU A 384 -16.69 14.51 12.45
N GLU A 385 -17.97 14.68 12.77
CA GLU A 385 -18.41 15.47 13.93
C GLU A 385 -17.76 14.94 15.23
N LEU A 386 -17.69 13.62 15.40
CA LEU A 386 -17.08 13.00 16.59
C LEU A 386 -15.57 13.26 16.65
N GLU A 387 -14.88 13.25 15.50
CA GLU A 387 -13.46 13.64 15.39
C GLU A 387 -13.28 15.10 15.81
N GLY A 388 -14.15 15.99 15.35
CA GLY A 388 -14.14 17.41 15.72
C GLY A 388 -14.31 17.63 17.22
N ILE A 389 -15.29 16.95 17.84
CA ILE A 389 -15.53 17.02 19.28
C ILE A 389 -14.32 16.47 20.04
N ALA A 390 -13.79 15.31 19.65
CA ALA A 390 -12.66 14.66 20.31
C ALA A 390 -11.36 15.46 20.19
N GLY A 391 -11.14 16.14 19.04
CA GLY A 391 -9.93 16.88 18.73
C GLY A 391 -10.00 18.39 18.98
N GLY A 392 -11.18 18.94 19.25
CA GLY A 392 -11.39 20.37 19.45
C GLY A 392 -11.20 21.21 18.18
N TYR A 393 -11.54 20.67 17.00
CA TYR A 393 -11.45 21.36 15.71
C TYR A 393 -12.66 21.07 14.82
N THR A 394 -12.82 21.82 13.72
CA THR A 394 -13.86 21.55 12.70
C THR A 394 -13.23 20.75 11.56
N PRO A 395 -13.61 19.47 11.36
CA PRO A 395 -13.10 18.68 10.26
C PRO A 395 -13.63 19.20 8.91
N THR A 396 -12.85 19.01 7.86
CA THR A 396 -13.29 19.21 6.48
C THR A 396 -14.18 18.05 6.05
N GLY A 397 -15.30 18.34 5.39
CA GLY A 397 -16.23 17.34 4.91
C GLY A 397 -15.68 16.51 3.75
N VAL A 398 -16.27 15.33 3.55
CA VAL A 398 -15.85 14.37 2.51
C VAL A 398 -15.97 14.97 1.10
N ASP A 399 -17.03 15.70 0.82
CA ASP A 399 -17.27 16.29 -0.53
C ASP A 399 -16.26 17.41 -0.86
N GLU A 400 -15.80 18.18 0.13
CA GLU A 400 -14.76 19.20 -0.05
C GLU A 400 -13.40 18.53 -0.33
N HIS A 401 -13.00 17.56 0.47
CA HIS A 401 -11.80 16.76 0.21
C HIS A 401 -11.83 16.08 -1.16
N LEU A 402 -13.00 15.56 -1.59
CA LEU A 402 -13.16 14.94 -2.91
C LEU A 402 -12.88 15.94 -4.04
N THR A 403 -13.39 17.18 -3.90
CA THR A 403 -13.20 18.24 -4.90
C THR A 403 -11.73 18.58 -5.07
N ASP A 404 -11.01 18.77 -3.96
CA ASP A 404 -9.59 19.06 -3.96
C ASP A 404 -8.76 17.91 -4.57
N ARG A 405 -9.13 16.67 -4.25
CA ARG A 405 -8.49 15.47 -4.75
C ARG A 405 -8.63 15.34 -6.27
N ILE A 406 -9.83 15.49 -6.79
CA ILE A 406 -10.07 15.42 -8.24
C ILE A 406 -9.32 16.53 -8.98
N PHE A 407 -9.27 17.74 -8.41
CA PHE A 407 -8.51 18.85 -9.00
C PHE A 407 -7.00 18.54 -9.03
N TRP A 408 -6.47 17.98 -7.93
CA TRP A 408 -5.07 17.58 -7.85
C TRP A 408 -4.74 16.51 -8.91
N TYR A 409 -5.53 15.42 -9.01
CA TYR A 409 -5.32 14.35 -9.98
C TYR A 409 -5.37 14.85 -11.42
N ASN A 410 -6.26 15.77 -11.75
CA ASN A 410 -6.30 16.37 -13.08
C ASN A 410 -5.00 17.12 -13.43
N SER A 411 -4.48 17.87 -12.45
CA SER A 411 -3.23 18.59 -12.60
C SER A 411 -2.03 17.65 -12.70
N ARG A 412 -2.01 16.61 -11.85
CA ARG A 412 -0.97 15.56 -11.84
C ARG A 412 -0.94 14.76 -13.15
N TYR A 413 -2.11 14.34 -13.64
CA TYR A 413 -2.26 13.66 -14.91
C TYR A 413 -1.63 14.45 -16.07
N ARG A 414 -1.94 15.74 -16.16
CA ARG A 414 -1.41 16.61 -17.23
C ARG A 414 0.11 16.73 -17.16
N TRP A 415 0.67 16.78 -15.96
CA TRP A 415 2.12 16.86 -15.76
C TRP A 415 2.79 15.55 -16.14
N LEU A 416 2.31 14.42 -15.61
CA LEU A 416 2.85 13.09 -15.89
C LEU A 416 2.79 12.76 -17.38
N ASN A 417 1.66 13.04 -18.04
CA ASN A 417 1.48 12.73 -19.44
C ASN A 417 2.56 13.38 -20.32
N ARG A 418 2.90 14.65 -20.04
CA ARG A 418 3.96 15.35 -20.77
C ARG A 418 5.36 14.83 -20.44
N ARG A 419 5.59 14.39 -19.21
CA ARG A 419 6.91 14.00 -18.74
C ARG A 419 7.25 12.56 -19.06
N ILE A 420 6.30 11.65 -18.92
CA ILE A 420 6.53 10.23 -19.20
C ILE A 420 6.62 9.99 -20.71
N ASP A 421 5.76 10.61 -21.50
CA ASP A 421 5.86 10.50 -22.96
C ASP A 421 7.18 11.05 -23.51
N ALA A 422 7.82 11.98 -22.80
CA ALA A 422 9.14 12.52 -23.19
C ALA A 422 10.32 11.58 -22.81
N LEU A 423 10.10 10.57 -21.97
CA LEU A 423 11.14 9.59 -21.63
C LEU A 423 11.38 8.58 -22.77
N ASN A 424 10.35 8.30 -23.54
CA ASN A 424 10.39 7.43 -24.70
C ASN A 424 9.29 7.86 -25.67
N PRO A 425 9.56 8.74 -26.66
CA PRO A 425 8.59 9.10 -27.70
C PRO A 425 8.15 7.88 -28.52
N ILE A 426 6.91 7.92 -29.07
CA ILE A 426 6.44 6.85 -29.95
C ILE A 426 7.35 6.80 -31.20
N GLY A 427 7.88 5.63 -31.50
CA GLY A 427 8.82 5.43 -32.60
C GLY A 427 10.30 5.50 -32.21
N ASP A 428 10.61 5.81 -30.95
CA ASP A 428 11.94 5.75 -30.35
C ASP A 428 12.18 4.31 -29.88
N THR A 429 12.62 3.45 -30.78
CA THR A 429 12.72 2.00 -30.54
C THR A 429 14.00 1.62 -29.80
N ASP A 430 15.07 2.39 -29.94
CA ASP A 430 16.32 2.20 -29.17
C ASP A 430 16.31 2.92 -27.81
N ILE A 431 15.26 3.69 -27.55
CA ILE A 431 15.00 4.44 -26.29
C ILE A 431 16.17 5.40 -25.97
N ASP A 432 16.69 6.09 -26.98
CA ASP A 432 17.70 7.14 -26.82
C ASP A 432 17.09 8.55 -26.60
N GLY A 433 15.77 8.69 -26.74
CA GLY A 433 15.00 9.92 -26.57
C GLY A 433 14.77 10.69 -27.87
N VAL A 434 15.20 10.19 -29.03
CA VAL A 434 15.11 10.87 -30.32
C VAL A 434 14.58 9.93 -31.41
N VAL A 435 13.46 10.25 -32.00
CA VAL A 435 12.90 9.47 -33.13
C VAL A 435 13.60 9.84 -34.43
N ASN A 436 14.36 8.91 -35.01
CA ASN A 436 15.13 9.14 -36.23
C ASN A 436 15.40 7.82 -37.02
N ILE A 437 16.30 7.84 -38.00
CA ILE A 437 16.59 6.67 -38.84
C ILE A 437 17.31 5.54 -38.06
N SER A 438 17.94 5.82 -36.91
CA SER A 438 18.57 4.80 -36.09
C SER A 438 17.53 3.83 -35.52
N ASP A 439 16.34 4.32 -35.21
CA ASP A 439 15.24 3.50 -34.71
C ASP A 439 14.76 2.48 -35.75
N VAL A 440 14.70 2.89 -37.02
CA VAL A 440 14.42 1.97 -38.16
C VAL A 440 15.48 0.86 -38.21
N THR A 441 16.76 1.22 -38.08
CA THR A 441 17.85 0.25 -38.07
C THR A 441 17.77 -0.67 -36.86
N TYR A 442 17.48 -0.12 -35.68
CA TYR A 442 17.34 -0.88 -34.45
C TYR A 442 16.20 -1.88 -34.54
N LEU A 443 15.00 -1.45 -34.99
CA LEU A 443 13.85 -2.32 -35.15
C LEU A 443 14.07 -3.43 -36.18
N VAL A 444 14.85 -3.15 -37.28
CA VAL A 444 15.27 -4.18 -38.21
C VAL A 444 16.16 -5.21 -37.51
N ASP A 445 17.12 -4.78 -36.69
CA ASP A 445 17.96 -5.69 -35.93
C ASP A 445 17.17 -6.51 -34.90
N VAL A 446 16.16 -5.93 -34.25
CA VAL A 446 15.23 -6.68 -33.38
C VAL A 446 14.52 -7.78 -34.17
N LEU A 447 13.92 -7.44 -35.32
CA LEU A 447 13.21 -8.41 -36.18
C LEU A 447 14.09 -9.54 -36.69
N LEU A 448 15.40 -9.27 -36.86
CA LEU A 448 16.41 -10.26 -37.26
C LEU A 448 16.98 -11.05 -36.06
N GLY A 449 16.65 -10.70 -34.85
CA GLY A 449 17.15 -11.33 -33.61
C GLY A 449 18.56 -10.88 -33.22
N GLY A 450 19.04 -9.75 -33.75
CA GLY A 450 20.35 -9.18 -33.48
C GLY A 450 20.36 -8.17 -32.33
N ALA A 451 19.20 -7.57 -32.01
CA ALA A 451 19.06 -6.59 -30.94
C ALA A 451 18.01 -7.03 -29.90
N ARG A 452 18.03 -6.39 -28.76
CA ARG A 452 17.05 -6.63 -27.68
C ARG A 452 15.69 -6.03 -28.07
N ALA A 453 14.63 -6.84 -27.98
CA ALA A 453 13.27 -6.35 -28.16
C ALA A 453 12.75 -5.64 -26.89
N TYR A 454 12.12 -4.47 -27.10
CA TYR A 454 11.42 -3.72 -26.07
C TYR A 454 9.92 -3.79 -26.33
N ARG A 455 9.17 -4.26 -25.33
CA ARG A 455 7.76 -4.65 -25.47
C ARG A 455 6.84 -3.53 -25.97
N TYR A 456 7.12 -2.29 -25.58
CA TYR A 456 6.27 -1.14 -25.92
C TYR A 456 6.93 -0.17 -26.90
N ALA A 457 8.26 -0.09 -26.91
CA ALA A 457 8.98 0.77 -27.84
C ALA A 457 8.93 0.23 -29.26
N ASP A 458 9.06 -1.08 -29.43
CA ASP A 458 9.09 -1.75 -30.73
C ASP A 458 7.68 -2.05 -31.30
N ASP A 459 6.65 -2.04 -30.46
CA ASP A 459 5.23 -2.13 -30.86
C ASP A 459 4.75 -0.71 -31.23
N VAL A 460 5.19 -0.22 -32.38
CA VAL A 460 5.00 1.18 -32.81
C VAL A 460 3.57 1.46 -33.22
N ASP A 461 2.88 0.49 -33.79
CA ASP A 461 1.47 0.62 -34.20
C ASP A 461 0.48 0.30 -33.06
N GLY A 462 0.96 -0.29 -31.96
CA GLY A 462 0.20 -0.54 -30.73
C GLY A 462 -0.77 -1.72 -30.84
N ASP A 463 -0.50 -2.69 -31.73
CA ASP A 463 -1.35 -3.86 -31.94
C ASP A 463 -1.05 -4.99 -30.94
N GLY A 464 0.05 -4.88 -30.17
CA GLY A 464 0.51 -5.83 -29.16
C GLY A 464 1.47 -6.89 -29.69
N SER A 465 1.95 -6.76 -30.92
CA SER A 465 2.90 -7.66 -31.57
C SER A 465 4.06 -6.83 -32.15
N ILE A 466 5.27 -7.38 -32.16
CA ILE A 466 6.43 -6.74 -32.78
C ILE A 466 6.64 -7.39 -34.15
N GLY A 467 6.50 -6.62 -35.25
CA GLY A 467 6.52 -7.15 -36.59
C GLY A 467 6.88 -6.14 -37.68
N ILE A 468 6.72 -6.56 -38.93
CA ILE A 468 7.03 -5.72 -40.08
C ILE A 468 6.09 -4.50 -40.21
N GLN A 469 4.91 -4.58 -39.60
CA GLN A 469 3.95 -3.50 -39.58
C GLN A 469 4.47 -2.32 -38.76
N ASP A 470 5.14 -2.60 -37.64
CA ASP A 470 5.77 -1.57 -36.80
C ASP A 470 6.86 -0.84 -37.55
N LEU A 471 7.70 -1.59 -38.27
CA LEU A 471 8.75 -1.02 -39.12
C LEU A 471 8.13 -0.11 -40.19
N THR A 472 7.04 -0.53 -40.83
CA THR A 472 6.36 0.27 -41.85
C THR A 472 5.75 1.53 -41.22
N THR A 473 5.11 1.41 -40.06
CA THR A 473 4.54 2.52 -39.32
C THR A 473 5.61 3.54 -38.92
N LEU A 474 6.76 3.06 -38.42
CA LEU A 474 7.87 3.93 -38.05
C LEU A 474 8.46 4.69 -39.27
N ILE A 475 8.63 4.02 -40.41
CA ILE A 475 9.11 4.66 -41.66
C ILE A 475 8.09 5.74 -42.11
N ASP A 476 6.77 5.43 -42.07
CA ASP A 476 5.75 6.38 -42.45
C ASP A 476 5.71 7.59 -41.50
N MET A 477 5.93 7.40 -40.20
CA MET A 477 6.07 8.50 -39.24
C MET A 477 7.23 9.42 -39.58
N LEU A 478 8.40 8.85 -39.88
CA LEU A 478 9.60 9.64 -40.21
C LEU A 478 9.50 10.38 -41.56
N LEU A 479 8.76 9.81 -42.52
CA LEU A 479 8.57 10.47 -43.84
C LEU A 479 7.54 11.61 -43.76
N ASN A 480 6.66 11.63 -42.75
CA ASN A 480 5.61 12.62 -42.60
C ASN A 480 5.87 13.62 -41.43
N SER A 481 7.02 13.48 -40.73
CA SER A 481 7.48 14.43 -39.72
C SER A 481 8.30 15.55 -40.36
#